data_7ccc53d0a8022a6c261243275838537d
#
_entry.id   7ccc53d0a8022a6c261243275838537d
#
_cell.length_a   1.000
_cell.length_b   1.000
_cell.length_c   1.000
_cell.angle_alpha   90.00
_cell.angle_beta   90.00
_cell.angle_gamma   90.00
#
_symmetry.space_group_name_H-M   'P 1'
#
loop_
_entity.id
_entity.type
_entity.pdbx_description
1 polymer ?
#
loop_
_entity_poly.entity_id
_entity_poly.type
_entity_poly.pdbx_seq_one_letter_code
_entity_poly.pdbx_strand_id
1 'polypeptide(L)'
;MKNLIIATTPLQAKIAKHIQKEYADETFVSLYLTPVMNERHRYYSKGFTEVYCMQTVEDYEKVIEKYSGEYKTIFYASFDHPVILDIVASSSYQHLMSFDDGYANVYPYGMYALPLMNQQIGKLGVNRDDLIQKTEKHYTLYRTNYHVVDKEKLVYLDNFFNTDVQPVSNGKTVRLLLGQKFSETDDTISVRFITTYANALNIDYYIPHPKETFHIEGVQYLNSPYIVEDVLPELWKEYEFIEIYHFTSSVSLHLKNVKNIKVIGISIPYYEKRQNELRRLGCDFESVAIGW
;
A
#
# COMPACT_ATOMS: atom_id res chain seq x y z
N MET A 1 -2.35 7.76 29.39
CA MET A 1 -1.38 7.04 28.52
C MET A 1 -1.57 7.53 27.10
N LYS A 2 -0.50 7.61 26.30
CA LYS A 2 -0.52 7.99 24.88
C LYS A 2 -0.70 6.77 24.00
N ASN A 3 -1.13 6.96 22.77
CA ASN A 3 -1.14 5.95 21.73
C ASN A 3 0.15 6.01 20.91
N LEU A 4 0.55 4.87 20.34
CA LEU A 4 1.61 4.77 19.33
C LEU A 4 0.99 4.34 17.99
N ILE A 5 1.32 5.03 16.91
CA ILE A 5 0.93 4.61 15.56
C ILE A 5 2.14 4.61 14.63
N ILE A 6 2.35 3.50 13.91
CA ILE A 6 3.54 3.28 13.10
C ILE A 6 3.16 2.98 11.65
N ALA A 7 3.71 3.75 10.72
CA ALA A 7 3.53 3.58 9.28
C ALA A 7 4.88 3.55 8.56
N THR A 8 4.96 2.84 7.43
CA THR A 8 6.20 2.69 6.64
C THR A 8 6.05 3.08 5.18
N THR A 9 4.81 3.20 4.71
CA THR A 9 4.51 3.55 3.31
C THR A 9 3.53 4.73 3.22
N PRO A 10 3.46 5.42 2.09
CA PRO A 10 2.51 6.51 1.87
C PRO A 10 1.05 6.14 2.13
N LEU A 11 0.60 4.97 1.66
CA LEU A 11 -0.76 4.50 1.92
C LEU A 11 -1.00 4.26 3.41
N GLN A 12 -0.07 3.59 4.07
CA GLN A 12 -0.13 3.38 5.52
C GLN A 12 -0.17 4.71 6.29
N ALA A 13 0.61 5.71 5.87
CA ALA A 13 0.59 7.04 6.48
C ALA A 13 -0.77 7.72 6.33
N LYS A 14 -1.42 7.55 5.18
CA LYS A 14 -2.78 8.08 4.95
C LYS A 14 -3.80 7.37 5.86
N ILE A 15 -3.73 6.04 5.98
CA ILE A 15 -4.57 5.26 6.90
C ILE A 15 -4.33 5.69 8.36
N ALA A 16 -3.06 5.79 8.77
CA ALA A 16 -2.71 6.22 10.12
C ALA A 16 -3.30 7.58 10.48
N LYS A 17 -3.23 8.56 9.57
CA LYS A 17 -3.85 9.88 9.77
C LYS A 17 -5.38 9.82 9.85
N HIS A 18 -6.00 8.91 9.11
CA HIS A 18 -7.44 8.70 9.18
C HIS A 18 -7.83 8.13 10.54
N ILE A 19 -7.13 7.11 11.02
CA ILE A 19 -7.32 6.54 12.36
C ILE A 19 -7.13 7.61 13.45
N GLN A 20 -6.07 8.43 13.37
CA GLN A 20 -5.84 9.51 14.34
C GLN A 20 -7.00 10.52 14.41
N LYS A 21 -7.70 10.77 13.31
CA LYS A 21 -8.90 11.64 13.29
C LYS A 21 -10.09 10.99 14.00
N GLU A 22 -10.24 9.66 13.92
CA GLU A 22 -11.29 8.95 14.66
C GLU A 22 -11.07 8.98 16.19
N TYR A 23 -9.81 9.13 16.60
CA TYR A 23 -9.40 9.24 18.01
C TYR A 23 -8.93 10.67 18.33
N ALA A 24 -9.61 11.71 17.84
CA ALA A 24 -9.17 13.09 17.92
C ALA A 24 -8.92 13.62 19.35
N ASP A 25 -9.61 13.05 20.32
CA ASP A 25 -9.48 13.42 21.76
C ASP A 25 -8.29 12.71 22.45
N GLU A 26 -7.56 11.85 21.72
CA GLU A 26 -6.46 11.07 22.27
C GLU A 26 -5.08 11.60 21.81
N THR A 27 -4.07 11.43 22.65
CA THR A 27 -2.70 11.84 22.32
C THR A 27 -1.96 10.72 21.61
N PHE A 28 -1.33 11.04 20.49
CA PHE A 28 -0.53 10.11 19.69
C PHE A 28 0.95 10.47 19.67
N VAL A 29 1.79 9.42 19.68
CA VAL A 29 3.12 9.44 19.09
C VAL A 29 3.01 8.74 17.75
N SER A 30 3.28 9.42 16.66
CA SER A 30 3.19 8.87 15.32
C SER A 30 4.56 8.76 14.69
N LEU A 31 4.93 7.53 14.28
CA LEU A 31 6.21 7.19 13.67
C LEU A 31 6.03 6.90 12.19
N TYR A 32 6.90 7.49 11.39
CA TYR A 32 7.03 7.12 9.98
C TYR A 32 8.44 6.56 9.74
N LEU A 33 8.52 5.28 9.35
CA LEU A 33 9.77 4.55 9.18
C LEU A 33 9.93 4.18 7.71
N THR A 34 11.04 4.52 7.08
CA THR A 34 11.28 4.19 5.66
C THR A 34 12.76 3.97 5.37
N PRO A 35 13.13 3.04 4.48
CA PRO A 35 14.52 2.91 4.05
C PRO A 35 14.93 3.97 3.00
N VAL A 36 13.96 4.66 2.38
CA VAL A 36 14.19 5.64 1.31
C VAL A 36 13.36 6.89 1.55
N MET A 37 14.00 8.05 1.55
CA MET A 37 13.33 9.34 1.73
C MET A 37 13.25 10.11 0.40
N ASN A 38 12.33 9.71 -0.47
CA ASN A 38 11.99 10.45 -1.68
C ASN A 38 10.88 11.51 -1.43
N GLU A 39 10.49 12.25 -2.47
CA GLU A 39 9.49 13.32 -2.38
C GLU A 39 8.12 12.81 -1.87
N ARG A 40 7.69 11.63 -2.33
CA ARG A 40 6.44 11.00 -1.91
C ARG A 40 6.46 10.65 -0.42
N HIS A 41 7.54 10.05 0.07
CA HIS A 41 7.70 9.77 1.50
C HIS A 41 7.71 11.06 2.34
N ARG A 42 8.41 12.11 1.88
CA ARG A 42 8.41 13.42 2.56
C ARG A 42 7.00 14.04 2.62
N TYR A 43 6.21 13.90 1.56
CA TYR A 43 4.85 14.43 1.54
C TYR A 43 3.96 13.72 2.57
N TYR A 44 3.91 12.40 2.55
CA TYR A 44 3.02 11.63 3.42
C TYR A 44 3.47 11.58 4.87
N SER A 45 4.75 11.72 5.17
CA SER A 45 5.27 11.79 6.53
C SER A 45 5.04 13.13 7.22
N LYS A 46 4.61 14.18 6.49
CA LYS A 46 4.24 15.45 7.13
C LYS A 46 3.16 15.25 8.19
N GLY A 47 3.37 15.83 9.38
CA GLY A 47 2.44 15.71 10.51
C GLY A 47 2.65 14.46 11.37
N PHE A 48 3.60 13.57 11.04
CA PHE A 48 4.08 12.56 11.97
C PHE A 48 4.98 13.20 13.02
N THR A 49 4.89 12.71 14.25
CA THR A 49 5.71 13.20 15.37
C THR A 49 7.18 13.01 15.08
N GLU A 50 7.53 11.87 14.50
CA GLU A 50 8.91 11.49 14.18
C GLU A 50 8.97 10.74 12.84
N VAL A 51 10.02 11.04 12.10
CA VAL A 51 10.28 10.46 10.76
C VAL A 51 11.71 9.94 10.72
N TYR A 52 11.88 8.67 10.42
CA TYR A 52 13.18 8.02 10.33
C TYR A 52 13.45 7.45 8.95
N CYS A 53 14.61 7.80 8.37
CA CYS A 53 15.17 7.12 7.22
C CYS A 53 16.17 6.07 7.76
N MET A 54 15.71 4.81 7.80
CA MET A 54 16.46 3.73 8.43
C MET A 54 17.26 2.95 7.39
N GLN A 55 18.58 3.07 7.42
CA GLN A 55 19.48 2.44 6.47
C GLN A 55 20.45 1.45 7.12
N THR A 56 20.65 1.54 8.43
CA THR A 56 21.61 0.72 9.18
C THR A 56 20.95 -0.02 10.33
N VAL A 57 21.64 -1.04 10.85
CA VAL A 57 21.19 -1.78 12.03
C VAL A 57 21.15 -0.86 13.27
N GLU A 58 22.09 0.08 13.37
CA GLU A 58 22.12 1.07 14.46
C GLU A 58 20.91 1.99 14.43
N ASP A 59 20.40 2.34 13.24
CA ASP A 59 19.16 3.11 13.13
C ASP A 59 17.99 2.32 13.69
N TYR A 60 17.91 1.02 13.42
CA TYR A 60 16.88 0.13 13.93
C TYR A 60 16.92 0.03 15.46
N GLU A 61 18.10 -0.20 16.02
CA GLU A 61 18.29 -0.29 17.48
C GLU A 61 17.87 0.97 18.20
N LYS A 62 18.30 2.14 17.73
CA LYS A 62 17.92 3.44 18.29
C LYS A 62 16.41 3.67 18.28
N VAL A 63 15.73 3.28 17.21
CA VAL A 63 14.28 3.44 17.11
C VAL A 63 13.57 2.46 18.05
N ILE A 64 14.00 1.21 18.14
CA ILE A 64 13.41 0.23 19.06
C ILE A 64 13.60 0.71 20.50
N GLU A 65 14.82 1.08 20.91
CA GLU A 65 15.10 1.57 22.26
C GLU A 65 14.25 2.79 22.64
N LYS A 66 14.15 3.77 21.74
CA LYS A 66 13.41 5.02 21.98
C LYS A 66 11.90 4.82 22.12
N TYR A 67 11.33 3.85 21.38
CA TYR A 67 9.87 3.67 21.31
C TYR A 67 9.35 2.40 21.97
N SER A 68 10.21 1.62 22.59
CA SER A 68 9.80 0.61 23.56
C SER A 68 9.34 1.32 24.85
N GLY A 69 8.08 1.12 25.23
CA GLY A 69 7.53 1.87 26.38
C GLY A 69 6.11 1.46 26.74
N GLU A 70 5.41 2.36 27.44
CA GLU A 70 4.04 2.13 27.88
C GLU A 70 3.05 2.94 27.06
N TYR A 71 2.06 2.24 26.47
CA TYR A 71 1.05 2.82 25.59
C TYR A 71 -0.36 2.40 26.00
N LYS A 72 -1.35 3.26 25.73
CA LYS A 72 -2.76 2.86 25.79
C LYS A 72 -3.06 1.91 24.66
N THR A 73 -2.75 2.32 23.41
CA THR A 73 -2.96 1.53 22.21
C THR A 73 -1.74 1.61 21.31
N ILE A 74 -1.35 0.47 20.70
CA ILE A 74 -0.41 0.46 19.60
C ILE A 74 -1.19 0.13 18.32
N PHE A 75 -1.06 1.01 17.31
CA PHE A 75 -1.55 0.83 15.96
C PHE A 75 -0.38 0.55 15.04
N TYR A 76 -0.41 -0.54 14.30
CA TYR A 76 0.68 -0.92 13.41
C TYR A 76 0.17 -1.52 12.10
N ALA A 77 0.97 -1.39 11.03
CA ALA A 77 0.75 -2.09 9.78
C ALA A 77 1.63 -3.35 9.69
N SER A 78 2.21 -3.67 8.65
CA SER A 78 3.25 -4.68 8.37
C SER A 78 3.51 -5.74 9.43
N PHE A 79 2.93 -6.92 9.25
CA PHE A 79 3.12 -8.08 10.14
C PHE A 79 4.49 -8.77 9.98
N ASP A 80 5.40 -8.23 9.17
CA ASP A 80 6.73 -8.77 8.89
C ASP A 80 7.86 -7.75 9.05
N HIS A 81 7.55 -6.51 9.47
CA HIS A 81 8.57 -5.47 9.61
C HIS A 81 9.31 -5.62 10.96
N PRO A 82 10.60 -5.99 10.96
CA PRO A 82 11.31 -6.39 12.18
C PRO A 82 11.31 -5.31 13.26
N VAL A 83 11.53 -4.05 12.91
CA VAL A 83 11.55 -2.94 13.88
C VAL A 83 10.19 -2.72 14.51
N ILE A 84 9.10 -2.82 13.73
CA ILE A 84 7.74 -2.66 14.26
C ILE A 84 7.44 -3.78 15.25
N LEU A 85 7.75 -5.02 14.89
CA LEU A 85 7.49 -6.17 15.73
C LEU A 85 8.31 -6.14 17.02
N ASP A 86 9.58 -5.72 16.95
CA ASP A 86 10.42 -5.58 18.14
C ASP A 86 9.92 -4.44 19.06
N ILE A 87 9.45 -3.31 18.51
CA ILE A 87 8.82 -2.24 19.32
C ILE A 87 7.57 -2.78 20.04
N VAL A 88 6.69 -3.48 19.31
CA VAL A 88 5.47 -4.06 19.90
C VAL A 88 5.82 -5.06 20.99
N ALA A 89 6.80 -5.93 20.76
CA ALA A 89 7.23 -6.96 21.72
C ALA A 89 7.93 -6.39 22.97
N SER A 90 8.62 -5.26 22.82
CA SER A 90 9.35 -4.59 23.90
C SER A 90 8.48 -3.60 24.70
N SER A 91 7.22 -3.40 24.28
CA SER A 91 6.31 -2.43 24.89
C SER A 91 5.24 -3.11 25.74
N SER A 92 4.73 -2.39 26.72
CA SER A 92 3.48 -2.71 27.40
C SER A 92 2.34 -1.87 26.81
N TYR A 93 1.20 -2.48 26.58
CA TYR A 93 0.04 -1.81 25.99
C TYR A 93 -1.27 -2.42 26.50
N GLN A 94 -2.34 -1.61 26.52
CA GLN A 94 -3.67 -2.09 26.86
C GLN A 94 -4.38 -2.69 25.66
N HIS A 95 -4.19 -2.08 24.46
CA HIS A 95 -4.82 -2.51 23.22
C HIS A 95 -3.82 -2.63 22.10
N LEU A 96 -4.00 -3.62 21.26
CA LEU A 96 -3.21 -3.82 20.03
C LEU A 96 -4.13 -3.80 18.83
N MET A 97 -3.89 -2.87 17.91
CA MET A 97 -4.69 -2.69 16.69
C MET A 97 -3.78 -2.66 15.47
N SER A 98 -4.26 -3.17 14.37
CA SER A 98 -3.52 -3.13 13.11
C SER A 98 -4.30 -2.46 11.99
N PHE A 99 -3.61 -2.16 10.89
CA PHE A 99 -4.22 -1.63 9.68
C PHE A 99 -3.50 -2.12 8.44
N ASP A 100 -4.11 -1.94 7.27
CA ASP A 100 -3.65 -2.53 6.02
C ASP A 100 -2.21 -2.18 5.64
N ASP A 101 -1.49 -3.21 5.17
CA ASP A 101 -0.22 -3.12 4.44
C ASP A 101 -0.45 -3.48 2.96
N GLY A 102 -1.12 -2.57 2.25
CA GLY A 102 -1.58 -2.86 0.91
C GLY A 102 -2.45 -4.14 0.86
N TYR A 103 -2.38 -4.89 -0.23
CA TYR A 103 -3.16 -6.12 -0.37
C TYR A 103 -2.54 -7.35 0.34
N ALA A 104 -1.41 -7.21 1.02
CA ALA A 104 -0.76 -8.31 1.73
C ALA A 104 -1.68 -8.96 2.78
N ASN A 105 -2.55 -8.16 3.40
CA ASN A 105 -3.52 -8.62 4.39
C ASN A 105 -4.69 -9.43 3.83
N VAL A 106 -4.93 -9.35 2.51
CA VAL A 106 -6.05 -10.01 1.83
C VAL A 106 -5.62 -10.99 0.74
N TYR A 107 -4.32 -11.27 0.64
CA TYR A 107 -3.76 -12.18 -0.34
C TYR A 107 -3.54 -13.57 0.25
N PRO A 108 -4.36 -14.58 -0.09
CA PRO A 108 -4.37 -15.89 0.59
C PRO A 108 -3.12 -16.75 0.38
N TYR A 109 -2.26 -16.37 -0.55
CA TYR A 109 -0.96 -17.03 -0.81
C TYR A 109 0.22 -16.07 -0.64
N GLY A 110 -0.04 -14.93 -0.01
CA GLY A 110 0.96 -13.94 0.32
C GLY A 110 1.79 -14.32 1.54
N MET A 111 2.80 -13.51 1.80
CA MET A 111 3.72 -13.73 2.91
C MET A 111 3.05 -13.74 4.29
N TYR A 112 1.88 -13.09 4.43
CA TYR A 112 1.14 -13.08 5.69
C TYR A 112 0.22 -14.30 5.87
N ALA A 113 -0.18 -14.94 4.78
CA ALA A 113 -1.08 -16.09 4.79
C ALA A 113 -0.35 -17.43 4.91
N LEU A 114 0.90 -17.49 4.46
CA LEU A 114 1.68 -18.72 4.52
C LEU A 114 2.17 -18.94 5.96
N PRO A 115 1.94 -20.14 6.56
CA PRO A 115 2.51 -20.45 7.83
C PRO A 115 4.04 -20.39 7.70
N LEU A 116 4.64 -19.42 8.35
CA LEU A 116 6.08 -19.36 8.47
C LEU A 116 6.48 -20.37 9.55
N MET A 117 6.72 -21.62 9.13
CA MET A 117 7.23 -22.64 10.04
C MET A 117 8.49 -22.07 10.72
N ASN A 118 8.38 -21.76 12.01
CA ASN A 118 9.45 -21.28 12.89
C ASN A 118 10.17 -19.98 12.49
N GLN A 119 9.58 -19.11 11.70
CA GLN A 119 10.19 -17.79 11.44
C GLN A 119 9.88 -16.84 12.58
N GLN A 120 10.89 -16.58 13.37
CA GLN A 120 10.94 -15.48 14.31
C GLN A 120 11.41 -14.24 13.55
N ILE A 121 10.69 -13.12 13.71
CA ILE A 121 10.98 -11.85 13.04
C ILE A 121 11.56 -10.89 14.07
N GLY A 122 12.52 -10.06 13.63
CA GLY A 122 13.22 -9.10 14.48
C GLY A 122 14.25 -9.75 15.42
N LYS A 123 14.88 -8.93 16.25
CA LYS A 123 15.88 -9.37 17.24
C LYS A 123 15.27 -10.16 18.38
N LEU A 124 14.03 -9.84 18.73
CA LEU A 124 13.31 -10.50 19.83
C LEU A 124 12.62 -11.79 19.39
N GLY A 125 12.73 -12.15 18.12
CA GLY A 125 12.15 -13.37 17.61
C GLY A 125 10.63 -13.42 17.75
N VAL A 126 9.94 -12.37 17.32
CA VAL A 126 8.48 -12.27 17.44
C VAL A 126 7.81 -13.26 16.50
N ASN A 127 6.88 -14.05 17.04
CA ASN A 127 6.01 -14.88 16.22
C ASN A 127 4.90 -14.00 15.63
N ARG A 128 4.87 -13.91 14.30
CA ARG A 128 3.87 -13.13 13.57
C ARG A 128 2.44 -13.60 13.84
N ASP A 129 2.22 -14.91 13.85
CA ASP A 129 0.88 -15.48 13.99
C ASP A 129 0.31 -15.18 15.38
N ASP A 130 1.16 -15.20 16.42
CA ASP A 130 0.76 -14.78 17.78
C ASP A 130 0.35 -13.29 17.81
N LEU A 131 1.06 -12.47 17.04
CA LEU A 131 0.76 -11.03 16.98
C LEU A 131 -0.57 -10.76 16.26
N ILE A 132 -0.82 -11.46 15.16
CA ILE A 132 -2.10 -11.42 14.44
C ILE A 132 -3.26 -11.83 15.35
N GLN A 133 -3.06 -12.90 16.13
CA GLN A 133 -4.07 -13.38 17.09
C GLN A 133 -4.35 -12.36 18.21
N LYS A 134 -3.32 -11.69 18.73
CA LYS A 134 -3.44 -10.65 19.76
C LYS A 134 -4.06 -9.36 19.24
N THR A 135 -4.06 -9.12 17.94
CA THR A 135 -4.70 -7.95 17.36
C THR A 135 -6.20 -7.96 17.65
N GLU A 136 -6.70 -6.90 18.28
CA GLU A 136 -8.10 -6.75 18.67
C GLU A 136 -8.97 -6.24 17.54
N LYS A 137 -8.44 -5.28 16.74
CA LYS A 137 -9.10 -4.69 15.56
C LYS A 137 -8.10 -4.52 14.43
N HIS A 138 -8.59 -4.67 13.22
CA HIS A 138 -7.84 -4.43 11.99
C HIS A 138 -8.60 -3.47 11.08
N TYR A 139 -8.03 -2.29 10.83
CA TYR A 139 -8.61 -1.28 9.95
C TYR A 139 -8.26 -1.60 8.50
N THR A 140 -9.27 -1.83 7.68
CA THR A 140 -9.07 -2.31 6.31
C THR A 140 -9.87 -1.52 5.27
N LEU A 141 -9.24 -1.34 4.10
CA LEU A 141 -9.86 -0.80 2.88
C LEU A 141 -10.57 -1.88 2.07
N TYR A 142 -10.30 -3.17 2.37
CA TYR A 142 -10.63 -4.27 1.48
C TYR A 142 -11.84 -5.06 1.97
N ARG A 143 -12.91 -5.09 1.15
CA ARG A 143 -14.08 -5.93 1.34
C ARG A 143 -13.94 -7.21 0.53
N THR A 144 -13.15 -8.16 1.03
CA THR A 144 -12.85 -9.43 0.37
C THR A 144 -13.28 -10.62 1.23
N ASN A 145 -13.33 -11.81 0.62
CA ASN A 145 -13.71 -13.03 1.33
C ASN A 145 -12.59 -13.58 2.23
N TYR A 146 -11.34 -13.17 1.98
CA TYR A 146 -10.17 -13.58 2.75
C TYR A 146 -9.50 -12.39 3.39
N HIS A 147 -9.17 -12.53 4.67
CA HIS A 147 -8.29 -11.64 5.43
C HIS A 147 -7.37 -12.47 6.32
N VAL A 148 -6.18 -11.98 6.56
CA VAL A 148 -5.22 -12.60 7.48
C VAL A 148 -5.71 -12.50 8.92
N VAL A 149 -6.40 -11.41 9.25
CA VAL A 149 -7.03 -11.19 10.56
C VAL A 149 -8.48 -11.69 10.50
N ASP A 150 -8.96 -12.24 11.60
CA ASP A 150 -10.33 -12.75 11.73
C ASP A 150 -11.38 -11.70 11.37
N LYS A 151 -12.45 -12.14 10.70
CA LYS A 151 -13.48 -11.24 10.15
C LYS A 151 -14.19 -10.39 11.20
N GLU A 152 -14.39 -10.91 12.38
CA GLU A 152 -15.04 -10.20 13.52
C GLU A 152 -14.19 -9.06 14.09
N LYS A 153 -12.90 -9.02 13.76
CA LYS A 153 -11.98 -7.96 14.16
C LYS A 153 -11.86 -6.84 13.11
N LEU A 154 -12.48 -7.01 11.94
CA LEU A 154 -12.33 -6.04 10.84
C LEU A 154 -13.15 -4.78 11.08
N VAL A 155 -12.49 -3.64 10.88
CA VAL A 155 -13.09 -2.30 10.85
C VAL A 155 -12.89 -1.73 9.45
N TYR A 156 -13.98 -1.58 8.71
CA TYR A 156 -13.90 -1.11 7.33
C TYR A 156 -13.80 0.42 7.28
N LEU A 157 -12.79 0.90 6.56
CA LEU A 157 -12.57 2.32 6.31
C LEU A 157 -13.44 2.77 5.13
N ASP A 158 -14.72 2.93 5.39
CA ASP A 158 -15.67 3.37 4.36
C ASP A 158 -15.39 4.81 3.94
N ASN A 159 -15.55 5.08 2.64
CA ASN A 159 -15.34 6.42 2.06
C ASN A 159 -13.91 6.97 2.20
N PHE A 160 -12.93 6.12 2.47
CA PHE A 160 -11.53 6.52 2.68
C PHE A 160 -10.92 7.28 1.47
N PHE A 161 -11.31 6.92 0.25
CA PHE A 161 -10.89 7.57 -0.99
C PHE A 161 -11.92 8.56 -1.54
N ASN A 162 -12.99 8.84 -0.80
CA ASN A 162 -13.94 9.83 -1.23
C ASN A 162 -13.30 11.21 -1.27
N THR A 163 -13.56 11.91 -2.35
CA THR A 163 -13.19 13.30 -2.55
C THR A 163 -14.45 14.10 -2.88
N ASP A 164 -14.49 15.34 -2.44
CA ASP A 164 -15.55 16.30 -2.82
C ASP A 164 -15.42 16.75 -4.28
N VAL A 165 -14.30 16.41 -4.94
CA VAL A 165 -14.06 16.74 -6.33
C VAL A 165 -14.88 15.82 -7.22
N GLN A 166 -15.77 16.40 -8.00
CA GLN A 166 -16.53 15.69 -9.02
C GLN A 166 -15.81 15.79 -10.37
N PRO A 167 -15.83 14.72 -11.19
CA PRO A 167 -15.28 14.78 -12.54
C PRO A 167 -15.96 15.86 -13.37
N VAL A 168 -15.19 16.58 -14.19
CA VAL A 168 -15.74 17.47 -15.21
C VAL A 168 -16.54 16.64 -16.23
N SER A 169 -17.69 17.14 -16.66
CA SER A 169 -18.53 16.45 -17.66
C SER A 169 -18.17 16.92 -19.07
N ASN A 170 -17.22 16.26 -19.73
CA ASN A 170 -16.71 16.64 -21.05
C ASN A 170 -16.42 15.46 -22.00
N GLY A 171 -16.73 14.24 -21.60
CA GLY A 171 -16.51 13.02 -22.37
C GLY A 171 -15.04 12.61 -22.53
N LYS A 172 -14.07 13.35 -21.97
CA LYS A 172 -12.65 13.03 -22.12
C LYS A 172 -12.23 11.91 -21.20
N THR A 173 -11.40 11.02 -21.71
CA THR A 173 -10.78 9.92 -20.97
C THR A 173 -9.27 10.14 -20.90
N VAL A 174 -8.67 9.85 -19.74
CA VAL A 174 -7.22 9.74 -19.57
C VAL A 174 -6.83 8.31 -19.24
N ARG A 175 -5.73 7.82 -19.84
CA ARG A 175 -5.18 6.49 -19.65
C ARG A 175 -3.89 6.54 -18.86
N LEU A 176 -3.88 5.86 -17.72
CA LEU A 176 -2.74 5.79 -16.82
C LEU A 176 -2.17 4.38 -16.83
N LEU A 177 -0.85 4.24 -16.89
CA LEU A 177 -0.17 2.98 -16.62
C LEU A 177 0.58 3.09 -15.29
N LEU A 178 0.30 2.20 -14.37
CA LEU A 178 0.99 2.13 -13.09
C LEU A 178 2.26 1.29 -13.22
N GLY A 179 3.38 1.87 -12.87
CA GLY A 179 4.66 1.20 -12.76
C GLY A 179 4.68 0.17 -11.64
N GLN A 180 5.65 -0.73 -11.72
CA GLN A 180 5.85 -1.79 -10.74
C GLN A 180 7.33 -2.10 -10.61
N LYS A 181 7.76 -2.54 -9.42
CA LYS A 181 9.11 -3.08 -9.24
C LYS A 181 9.17 -4.51 -9.79
N PHE A 182 9.37 -4.65 -11.09
CA PHE A 182 9.36 -5.94 -11.77
C PHE A 182 10.43 -6.91 -11.26
N SER A 183 11.61 -6.42 -10.88
CA SER A 183 12.70 -7.23 -10.33
C SER A 183 12.34 -7.98 -9.04
N GLU A 184 11.32 -7.57 -8.31
CA GLU A 184 10.82 -8.34 -7.15
C GLU A 184 10.05 -9.61 -7.56
N THR A 185 9.68 -9.72 -8.82
CA THR A 185 8.86 -10.83 -9.32
C THR A 185 9.58 -11.63 -10.40
N ASP A 186 10.19 -10.96 -11.36
CA ASP A 186 10.89 -11.59 -12.49
C ASP A 186 11.89 -10.60 -13.12
N ASP A 187 13.17 -10.90 -12.99
CA ASP A 187 14.26 -10.09 -13.56
C ASP A 187 14.31 -10.13 -15.11
N THR A 188 13.58 -11.06 -15.74
CA THR A 188 13.54 -11.18 -17.19
C THR A 188 12.60 -10.19 -17.86
N ILE A 189 11.74 -9.51 -17.09
CA ILE A 189 10.84 -8.49 -17.65
C ILE A 189 11.66 -7.25 -18.02
N SER A 190 11.81 -7.06 -19.31
CA SER A 190 12.61 -5.96 -19.86
C SER A 190 11.83 -4.64 -19.91
N VAL A 191 12.57 -3.53 -19.85
CA VAL A 191 12.04 -2.18 -20.08
C VAL A 191 11.33 -2.08 -21.43
N ARG A 192 11.89 -2.73 -22.48
CA ARG A 192 11.28 -2.78 -23.82
C ARG A 192 9.88 -3.42 -23.78
N PHE A 193 9.71 -4.49 -23.00
CA PHE A 193 8.41 -5.15 -22.83
C PHE A 193 7.37 -4.17 -22.27
N ILE A 194 7.71 -3.44 -21.20
CA ILE A 194 6.80 -2.48 -20.57
C ILE A 194 6.47 -1.32 -21.51
N THR A 195 7.48 -0.80 -22.22
CA THR A 195 7.33 0.25 -23.24
C THR A 195 6.38 -0.19 -24.36
N THR A 196 6.49 -1.45 -24.80
CA THR A 196 5.60 -2.00 -25.85
C THR A 196 4.15 -2.01 -25.39
N TYR A 197 3.85 -2.41 -24.15
CA TYR A 197 2.49 -2.35 -23.60
C TYR A 197 1.98 -0.91 -23.47
N ALA A 198 2.79 -0.01 -22.97
CA ALA A 198 2.42 1.39 -22.83
C ALA A 198 2.02 2.02 -24.18
N ASN A 199 2.79 1.74 -25.23
CA ASN A 199 2.50 2.22 -26.59
C ASN A 199 1.25 1.55 -27.19
N ALA A 200 1.10 0.24 -27.03
CA ALA A 200 -0.06 -0.49 -27.55
C ALA A 200 -1.39 -0.03 -26.91
N LEU A 201 -1.36 0.40 -25.67
CA LEU A 201 -2.52 0.91 -24.93
C LEU A 201 -2.77 2.41 -25.16
N ASN A 202 -1.89 3.11 -25.87
CA ASN A 202 -1.94 4.56 -26.04
C ASN A 202 -2.05 5.26 -24.68
N ILE A 203 -1.13 4.95 -23.78
CA ILE A 203 -1.09 5.52 -22.41
C ILE A 203 -0.76 7.01 -22.49
N ASP A 204 -1.58 7.83 -21.84
CA ASP A 204 -1.34 9.26 -21.72
C ASP A 204 -0.27 9.56 -20.66
N TYR A 205 -0.37 8.89 -19.48
CA TYR A 205 0.59 9.11 -18.39
C TYR A 205 1.05 7.79 -17.78
N TYR A 206 2.34 7.72 -17.50
CA TYR A 206 2.96 6.68 -16.71
C TYR A 206 3.22 7.18 -15.29
N ILE A 207 2.76 6.43 -14.29
CA ILE A 207 3.00 6.71 -12.87
C ILE A 207 4.03 5.71 -12.36
N PRO A 208 5.30 6.10 -12.13
CA PRO A 208 6.34 5.18 -11.73
C PRO A 208 6.12 4.63 -10.32
N HIS A 209 6.50 3.36 -10.11
CA HIS A 209 6.51 2.80 -8.77
C HIS A 209 7.59 3.50 -7.91
N PRO A 210 7.36 3.75 -6.61
CA PRO A 210 8.34 4.45 -5.74
C PRO A 210 9.74 3.82 -5.68
N LYS A 211 9.83 2.52 -5.93
CA LYS A 211 11.08 1.75 -5.94
C LYS A 211 11.58 1.41 -7.35
N GLU A 212 11.02 2.04 -8.38
CA GLU A 212 11.41 1.81 -9.76
C GLU A 212 12.75 2.45 -10.08
N THR A 213 13.62 1.74 -10.79
CA THR A 213 14.98 2.18 -11.11
C THR A 213 15.25 2.27 -12.62
N PHE A 214 14.25 1.98 -13.44
CA PHE A 214 14.34 2.05 -14.89
C PHE A 214 13.51 3.21 -15.45
N HIS A 215 13.70 3.51 -16.74
CA HIS A 215 12.93 4.51 -17.47
C HIS A 215 12.35 3.90 -18.73
N ILE A 216 11.05 4.14 -18.99
CA ILE A 216 10.38 3.73 -20.23
C ILE A 216 10.27 4.92 -21.19
N GLU A 217 10.41 4.65 -22.48
CA GLU A 217 10.37 5.67 -23.52
C GLU A 217 8.97 5.80 -24.15
N GLY A 218 8.70 6.93 -24.78
CA GLY A 218 7.46 7.15 -25.54
C GLY A 218 6.21 7.41 -24.69
N VAL A 219 6.36 7.64 -23.38
CA VAL A 219 5.27 7.98 -22.47
C VAL A 219 5.54 9.27 -21.72
N GLN A 220 4.50 9.98 -21.36
CA GLN A 220 4.61 11.12 -20.45
C GLN A 220 4.58 10.64 -19.00
N TYR A 221 5.60 10.99 -18.22
CA TYR A 221 5.63 10.67 -16.80
C TYR A 221 4.76 11.65 -16.02
N LEU A 222 3.87 11.10 -15.20
CA LEU A 222 3.14 11.88 -14.21
C LEU A 222 3.97 11.95 -12.92
N ASN A 223 4.89 12.91 -12.87
CA ASN A 223 5.70 13.15 -11.69
C ASN A 223 4.87 13.84 -10.61
N SER A 224 4.54 13.10 -9.57
CA SER A 224 3.71 13.59 -8.47
C SER A 224 4.21 13.03 -7.13
N PRO A 225 4.20 13.84 -6.07
CA PRO A 225 4.47 13.35 -4.71
C PRO A 225 3.32 12.51 -4.15
N TYR A 226 2.22 12.40 -4.89
CA TYR A 226 1.01 11.70 -4.44
C TYR A 226 1.02 10.23 -4.83
N ILE A 227 0.35 9.40 -4.03
CA ILE A 227 -0.11 8.07 -4.47
C ILE A 227 -1.21 8.24 -5.52
N VAL A 228 -1.47 7.20 -6.31
CA VAL A 228 -2.42 7.31 -7.43
C VAL A 228 -3.79 7.80 -6.98
N GLU A 229 -4.25 7.36 -5.84
CA GLU A 229 -5.55 7.72 -5.26
C GLU A 229 -5.70 9.22 -4.98
N ASP A 230 -4.61 9.90 -4.65
CA ASP A 230 -4.59 11.35 -4.40
C ASP A 230 -4.30 12.17 -5.66
N VAL A 231 -3.89 11.50 -6.74
CA VAL A 231 -3.75 12.11 -8.07
C VAL A 231 -5.12 12.23 -8.77
N LEU A 232 -6.04 11.31 -8.53
CA LEU A 232 -7.33 11.25 -9.22
C LEU A 232 -8.14 12.55 -9.13
N PRO A 233 -8.25 13.24 -7.97
CA PRO A 233 -8.97 14.50 -7.88
C PRO A 233 -8.41 15.60 -8.79
N GLU A 234 -7.10 15.62 -9.03
CA GLU A 234 -6.48 16.59 -9.95
C GLU A 234 -6.83 16.25 -11.41
N LEU A 235 -6.80 14.98 -11.78
CA LEU A 235 -7.15 14.51 -13.12
C LEU A 235 -8.65 14.78 -13.43
N TRP A 236 -9.53 14.66 -12.47
CA TRP A 236 -10.96 14.92 -12.64
C TRP A 236 -11.30 16.39 -12.95
N LYS A 237 -10.36 17.32 -12.75
CA LYS A 237 -10.53 18.72 -13.20
C LYS A 237 -10.45 18.85 -14.73
N GLU A 238 -9.82 17.89 -15.41
CA GLU A 238 -9.59 17.94 -16.87
C GLU A 238 -10.29 16.79 -17.62
N TYR A 239 -10.50 15.65 -16.97
CA TYR A 239 -11.03 14.43 -17.56
C TYR A 239 -12.28 13.94 -16.83
N GLU A 240 -13.26 13.46 -17.60
CA GLU A 240 -14.46 12.85 -17.03
C GLU A 240 -14.21 11.41 -16.62
N PHE A 241 -13.44 10.66 -17.42
CA PHE A 241 -13.15 9.24 -17.20
C PHE A 241 -11.66 8.99 -17.02
N ILE A 242 -11.32 8.05 -16.12
CA ILE A 242 -9.94 7.62 -15.88
C ILE A 242 -9.87 6.12 -16.10
N GLU A 243 -9.02 5.67 -17.03
CA GLU A 243 -8.65 4.26 -17.20
C GLU A 243 -7.29 4.01 -16.56
N ILE A 244 -7.22 3.09 -15.62
CA ILE A 244 -6.00 2.74 -14.90
C ILE A 244 -5.56 1.35 -15.31
N TYR A 245 -4.44 1.25 -15.99
CA TYR A 245 -3.82 -0.01 -16.38
C TYR A 245 -2.74 -0.40 -15.37
N HIS A 246 -2.65 -1.67 -15.03
CA HIS A 246 -1.64 -2.19 -14.10
C HIS A 246 -1.33 -3.66 -14.38
N PHE A 247 -0.22 -4.16 -13.83
CA PHE A 247 0.11 -5.59 -13.90
C PHE A 247 -0.36 -6.36 -12.65
N THR A 248 -0.05 -5.87 -11.44
CA THR A 248 -0.45 -6.51 -10.17
C THR A 248 -0.64 -5.47 -9.03
N SER A 249 -1.20 -4.30 -9.31
CA SER A 249 -1.37 -3.27 -8.30
C SER A 249 -2.57 -3.53 -7.38
N SER A 250 -2.43 -3.20 -6.09
CA SER A 250 -3.52 -3.20 -5.11
C SER A 250 -4.63 -2.18 -5.40
N VAL A 251 -4.35 -1.20 -6.23
CA VAL A 251 -5.31 -0.19 -6.71
C VAL A 251 -6.56 -0.85 -7.29
N SER A 252 -6.40 -2.01 -7.97
CA SER A 252 -7.53 -2.77 -8.52
C SER A 252 -8.55 -3.23 -7.47
N LEU A 253 -8.15 -3.37 -6.22
CA LEU A 253 -9.05 -3.85 -5.17
C LEU A 253 -9.94 -2.73 -4.60
N HIS A 254 -9.41 -1.51 -4.49
CA HIS A 254 -10.14 -0.44 -3.83
C HIS A 254 -10.68 0.64 -4.78
N LEU A 255 -10.16 0.77 -6.00
CA LEU A 255 -10.66 1.73 -6.98
C LEU A 255 -11.63 1.14 -8.02
N LYS A 256 -11.77 -0.18 -8.13
CA LYS A 256 -12.62 -0.84 -9.15
C LYS A 256 -14.10 -0.43 -9.12
N ASN A 257 -14.61 0.02 -7.98
CA ASN A 257 -16.00 0.42 -7.80
C ASN A 257 -16.19 1.94 -7.75
N VAL A 258 -15.14 2.72 -7.97
CA VAL A 258 -15.24 4.18 -7.97
C VAL A 258 -15.83 4.64 -9.29
N LYS A 259 -16.87 5.49 -9.21
CA LYS A 259 -17.54 6.02 -10.40
C LYS A 259 -16.54 6.77 -11.31
N ASN A 260 -16.69 6.61 -12.62
CA ASN A 260 -15.85 7.23 -13.65
C ASN A 260 -14.38 6.73 -13.66
N ILE A 261 -14.08 5.67 -12.93
CA ILE A 261 -12.79 4.98 -12.97
C ILE A 261 -12.98 3.56 -13.50
N LYS A 262 -12.16 3.17 -14.47
CA LYS A 262 -12.02 1.79 -14.93
C LYS A 262 -10.63 1.31 -14.59
N VAL A 263 -10.52 0.23 -13.83
CA VAL A 263 -9.22 -0.38 -13.48
C VAL A 263 -9.06 -1.69 -14.22
N ILE A 264 -7.98 -1.81 -14.99
CA ILE A 264 -7.75 -2.91 -15.93
C ILE A 264 -6.38 -3.53 -15.66
N GLY A 265 -6.35 -4.78 -15.26
CA GLY A 265 -5.11 -5.56 -15.19
C GLY A 265 -4.66 -6.00 -16.58
N ILE A 266 -3.39 -5.81 -16.89
CA ILE A 266 -2.78 -6.32 -18.13
C ILE A 266 -2.36 -7.76 -17.88
N SER A 267 -3.02 -8.71 -18.56
CA SER A 267 -2.72 -10.14 -18.42
C SER A 267 -1.38 -10.47 -19.06
N ILE A 268 -0.43 -10.99 -18.29
CA ILE A 268 0.88 -11.43 -18.76
C ILE A 268 1.28 -12.76 -18.12
N PRO A 269 1.94 -13.67 -18.87
CA PRO A 269 2.31 -14.99 -18.37
C PRO A 269 3.21 -14.97 -17.12
N TYR A 270 4.12 -14.01 -17.03
CA TYR A 270 5.06 -13.84 -15.90
C TYR A 270 4.38 -13.66 -14.54
N TYR A 271 3.16 -13.12 -14.52
CA TYR A 271 2.40 -12.83 -13.30
C TYR A 271 1.15 -13.69 -13.13
N GLU A 272 0.99 -14.74 -13.92
CA GLU A 272 -0.23 -15.54 -13.98
C GLU A 272 -0.71 -15.95 -12.57
N LYS A 273 0.17 -16.45 -11.71
CA LYS A 273 -0.18 -16.86 -10.37
C LYS A 273 -0.76 -15.70 -9.54
N ARG A 274 -0.10 -14.55 -9.51
CA ARG A 274 -0.57 -13.36 -8.81
C ARG A 274 -1.85 -12.80 -9.41
N GLN A 275 -1.92 -12.76 -10.73
CA GLN A 275 -3.09 -12.25 -11.44
C GLN A 275 -4.31 -13.14 -11.24
N ASN A 276 -4.14 -14.45 -11.19
CA ASN A 276 -5.23 -15.37 -10.87
C ASN A 276 -5.80 -15.14 -9.47
N GLU A 277 -4.99 -14.82 -8.48
CA GLU A 277 -5.49 -14.46 -7.15
C GLU A 277 -6.22 -13.12 -7.15
N LEU A 278 -5.71 -12.12 -7.84
CA LEU A 278 -6.42 -10.84 -8.00
C LEU A 278 -7.75 -11.02 -8.74
N ARG A 279 -7.82 -11.92 -9.75
CA ARG A 279 -9.09 -12.30 -10.41
C ARG A 279 -10.07 -12.93 -9.41
N ARG A 280 -9.60 -13.82 -8.53
CA ARG A 280 -10.43 -14.40 -7.46
C ARG A 280 -10.95 -13.35 -6.48
N LEU A 281 -10.21 -12.27 -6.29
CA LEU A 281 -10.63 -11.11 -5.51
C LEU A 281 -11.52 -10.13 -6.31
N GLY A 282 -11.89 -10.49 -7.54
CA GLY A 282 -12.80 -9.73 -8.39
C GLY A 282 -12.13 -8.59 -9.15
N CYS A 283 -10.85 -8.71 -9.49
CA CYS A 283 -10.16 -7.77 -10.37
C CYS A 283 -10.22 -8.24 -11.82
N ASP A 284 -10.43 -7.32 -12.74
CA ASP A 284 -10.49 -7.59 -14.17
C ASP A 284 -9.09 -7.55 -14.78
N PHE A 285 -8.82 -8.52 -15.70
CA PHE A 285 -7.58 -8.61 -16.46
C PHE A 285 -7.88 -8.84 -17.92
N GLU A 286 -7.32 -8.02 -18.77
CA GLU A 286 -7.45 -8.09 -20.22
C GLU A 286 -6.14 -8.52 -20.86
N SER A 287 -6.25 -9.33 -21.93
CA SER A 287 -5.11 -9.64 -22.81
C SER A 287 -4.96 -8.51 -23.83
N VAL A 288 -3.79 -7.93 -23.92
CA VAL A 288 -3.46 -6.87 -24.87
C VAL A 288 -2.74 -7.50 -26.05
N ALA A 289 -3.29 -7.35 -27.25
CA ALA A 289 -2.59 -7.76 -28.46
C ALA A 289 -1.41 -6.82 -28.71
N ILE A 290 -0.20 -7.37 -28.67
CA ILE A 290 1.03 -6.62 -28.97
C ILE A 290 1.48 -7.06 -30.36
N GLY A 291 1.54 -6.09 -31.31
CA GLY A 291 2.23 -6.30 -32.58
C GLY A 291 3.75 -6.37 -32.33
N TRP A 292 4.36 -7.46 -32.73
CA TRP A 292 5.82 -7.64 -32.69
C TRP A 292 6.44 -7.16 -34.02
#